data_d06e900edfab0670db25ffaacffa1308
#
_entry.id   d06e900edfab0670db25ffaacffa1308
#
_cell.length_a   1.000
_cell.length_b   1.000
_cell.length_c   1.000
_cell.angle_alpha   90.00
_cell.angle_beta   90.00
_cell.angle_gamma   90.00
#
_symmetry.space_group_name_H-M   'P 1'
#
loop_
_entity.id
_entity.type
_entity.pdbx_description
1 polymer ?
#
loop_
_entity_poly.entity_id
_entity_poly.type
_entity_poly.pdbx_seq_one_letter_code
_entity_poly.pdbx_strand_id
1 'polypeptide(L)'
;MAAITASMVAELRAKTDAPMMECKKALTEADGDMAKAEELLRVKLGTKAGKAASRVTAEGVIAAHIAGTTGAMIEVNCETDFVTKNDMFIAMAQAAARLVAEHNPADVTALGALAYEQDG
;
A
#
# COMPACT_ATOMS: atom_id res chain seq x y z
N MET A 1 32.65 -9.41 2.61
CA MET A 1 31.55 -8.45 2.79
C MET A 1 31.40 -7.57 1.54
N ALA A 2 30.24 -7.59 0.95
CA ALA A 2 29.97 -6.67 -0.15
C ALA A 2 29.77 -5.24 0.41
N ALA A 3 30.34 -4.27 -0.28
CA ALA A 3 30.14 -2.86 0.06
C ALA A 3 28.72 -2.43 -0.33
N ILE A 4 27.97 -1.89 0.61
CA ILE A 4 26.63 -1.38 0.36
C ILE A 4 26.74 0.09 -0.07
N THR A 5 26.38 0.35 -1.34
CA THR A 5 26.46 1.69 -1.91
C THR A 5 25.14 2.45 -1.77
N ALA A 6 25.19 3.77 -1.81
CA ALA A 6 23.98 4.61 -1.80
C ALA A 6 23.07 4.31 -3.02
N SER A 7 23.67 3.97 -4.15
CA SER A 7 22.94 3.56 -5.37
C SER A 7 22.12 2.29 -5.14
N MET A 8 22.70 1.28 -4.49
CA MET A 8 22.00 0.03 -4.16
C MET A 8 20.81 0.28 -3.23
N VAL A 9 20.98 1.13 -2.23
CA VAL A 9 19.92 1.51 -1.30
C VAL A 9 18.80 2.25 -2.05
N ALA A 10 19.14 3.19 -2.93
CA ALA A 10 18.17 3.93 -3.72
C ALA A 10 17.39 3.00 -4.67
N GLU A 11 18.06 2.06 -5.31
CA GLU A 11 17.42 1.07 -6.19
C GLU A 11 16.44 0.18 -5.43
N LEU A 12 16.83 -0.33 -4.26
CA LEU A 12 15.97 -1.17 -3.44
C LEU A 12 14.76 -0.38 -2.92
N ARG A 13 14.97 0.88 -2.55
CA ARG A 13 13.88 1.76 -2.14
C ARG A 13 12.89 2.03 -3.27
N ALA A 14 13.39 2.25 -4.49
CA ALA A 14 12.52 2.44 -5.66
C ALA A 14 11.64 1.23 -5.95
N LYS A 15 12.13 0.03 -5.68
CA LYS A 15 11.39 -1.23 -5.87
C LYS A 15 10.39 -1.54 -4.76
N THR A 16 10.69 -1.15 -3.53
CA THR A 16 9.96 -1.63 -2.35
C THR A 16 9.21 -0.54 -1.61
N ASP A 17 9.52 0.73 -1.89
CA ASP A 17 9.03 1.90 -1.15
C ASP A 17 9.28 1.83 0.37
N ALA A 18 10.22 0.99 0.79
CA ALA A 18 10.59 0.84 2.18
C ALA A 18 11.44 2.03 2.65
N PRO A 19 11.45 2.34 3.96
CA PRO A 19 12.31 3.38 4.51
C PRO A 19 13.78 3.12 4.21
N MET A 20 14.55 4.17 3.93
CA MET A 20 15.96 4.09 3.52
C MET A 20 16.80 3.24 4.48
N MET A 21 16.61 3.41 5.78
CA MET A 21 17.37 2.65 6.79
C MET A 21 17.03 1.16 6.77
N GLU A 22 15.79 0.80 6.48
CA GLU A 22 15.38 -0.60 6.35
C GLU A 22 15.98 -1.22 5.08
N CYS A 23 16.04 -0.47 3.99
CA CYS A 23 16.72 -0.90 2.77
C CYS A 23 18.21 -1.17 3.02
N LYS A 24 18.89 -0.26 3.72
CA LYS A 24 20.30 -0.41 4.08
C LYS A 24 20.53 -1.65 4.95
N LYS A 25 19.70 -1.87 5.96
CA LYS A 25 19.79 -3.04 6.83
C LYS A 25 19.58 -4.33 6.03
N ALA A 26 18.55 -4.38 5.19
CA ALA A 26 18.26 -5.55 4.38
C ALA A 26 19.41 -5.89 3.43
N LEU A 27 20.02 -4.90 2.80
CA LEU A 27 21.20 -5.10 1.95
C LEU A 27 22.41 -5.60 2.73
N THR A 28 22.61 -5.10 3.94
CA THR A 28 23.68 -5.56 4.82
C THR A 28 23.46 -7.03 5.23
N GLU A 29 22.23 -7.38 5.63
CA GLU A 29 21.88 -8.77 5.99
C GLU A 29 21.97 -9.73 4.79
N ALA A 30 21.69 -9.22 3.59
CA ALA A 30 21.76 -9.97 2.33
C ALA A 30 23.16 -9.97 1.69
N ASP A 31 24.15 -9.37 2.36
CA ASP A 31 25.54 -9.24 1.85
C ASP A 31 25.59 -8.65 0.42
N GLY A 32 24.77 -7.64 0.18
CA GLY A 32 24.70 -6.93 -1.11
C GLY A 32 23.83 -7.61 -2.17
N ASP A 33 23.22 -8.75 -1.87
CA ASP A 33 22.31 -9.42 -2.79
C ASP A 33 20.95 -8.69 -2.82
N MET A 34 20.65 -8.07 -3.96
CA MET A 34 19.45 -7.25 -4.14
C MET A 34 18.15 -8.07 -4.02
N ALA A 35 18.10 -9.25 -4.62
CA ALA A 35 16.92 -10.11 -4.60
C ALA A 35 16.61 -10.62 -3.18
N LYS A 36 17.66 -11.03 -2.47
CA LYS A 36 17.53 -11.47 -1.08
C LYS A 36 17.12 -10.32 -0.15
N ALA A 37 17.66 -9.13 -0.37
CA ALA A 37 17.28 -7.93 0.39
C ALA A 37 15.82 -7.57 0.18
N GLU A 38 15.32 -7.65 -1.05
CA GLU A 38 13.91 -7.44 -1.39
C GLU A 38 12.99 -8.43 -0.68
N GLU A 39 13.37 -9.70 -0.65
CA GLU A 39 12.63 -10.74 0.08
C GLU A 39 12.61 -10.50 1.58
N LEU A 40 13.75 -10.13 2.18
CA LEU A 40 13.83 -9.77 3.60
C LEU A 40 12.90 -8.61 3.96
N LEU A 41 12.84 -7.59 3.11
CA LEU A 41 11.93 -6.47 3.29
C LEU A 41 10.47 -6.88 3.18
N ARG A 42 10.12 -7.73 2.23
CA ARG A 42 8.76 -8.23 2.05
C ARG A 42 8.26 -8.97 3.29
N VAL A 43 9.09 -9.82 3.89
CA VAL A 43 8.78 -10.51 5.13
C VAL A 43 8.59 -9.54 6.29
N LYS A 44 9.49 -8.56 6.45
CA LYS A 44 9.40 -7.54 7.52
C LYS A 44 8.15 -6.68 7.37
N LEU A 45 7.81 -6.26 6.16
CA LEU A 45 6.61 -5.46 5.88
C LEU A 45 5.33 -6.25 6.16
N GLY A 46 5.30 -7.53 5.79
CA GLY A 46 4.20 -8.44 6.10
C GLY A 46 3.96 -8.57 7.61
N THR A 47 5.03 -8.66 8.40
CA THR A 47 4.95 -8.69 9.86
C THR A 47 4.40 -7.37 10.43
N LYS A 48 4.82 -6.23 9.89
CA LYS A 48 4.29 -4.91 10.29
C LYS A 48 2.81 -4.78 9.97
N ALA A 49 2.38 -5.21 8.79
CA ALA A 49 0.98 -5.21 8.40
C ALA A 49 0.12 -6.09 9.33
N GLY A 50 0.61 -7.27 9.69
CA GLY A 50 -0.06 -8.13 10.65
C GLY A 50 -0.23 -7.49 12.03
N LYS A 51 0.79 -6.78 12.51
CA LYS A 51 0.71 -6.03 13.77
C LYS A 51 -0.24 -4.84 13.68
N ALA A 52 -0.29 -4.17 12.53
CA ALA A 52 -1.20 -3.05 12.30
C ALA A 52 -2.67 -3.47 12.29
N ALA A 53 -2.98 -4.70 11.94
CA ALA A 53 -4.35 -5.21 11.88
C ALA A 53 -5.11 -5.15 13.22
N SER A 54 -4.38 -5.09 14.34
CA SER A 54 -4.98 -4.95 15.68
C SER A 54 -5.30 -3.52 16.09
N ARG A 55 -4.89 -2.52 15.30
CA ARG A 55 -5.11 -1.11 15.62
C ARG A 55 -6.55 -0.69 15.31
N VAL A 56 -7.11 0.16 16.18
CA VAL A 56 -8.45 0.69 15.96
C VAL A 56 -8.42 1.75 14.85
N THR A 57 -9.31 1.61 13.88
CA THR A 57 -9.49 2.55 12.78
C THR A 57 -10.87 3.21 12.90
N ALA A 58 -10.97 4.20 13.80
CA ALA A 58 -12.21 4.90 14.12
C ALA A 58 -12.52 6.07 13.16
N GLU A 59 -11.54 6.52 12.40
CA GLU A 59 -11.67 7.55 11.39
C GLU A 59 -11.81 6.94 9.99
N GLY A 60 -12.17 7.73 9.00
CA GLY A 60 -12.28 7.24 7.64
C GLY A 60 -12.94 8.23 6.70
N VAL A 61 -13.08 7.81 5.45
CA VAL A 61 -13.83 8.56 4.43
C VAL A 61 -14.86 7.66 3.77
N ILE A 62 -15.93 8.26 3.32
CA ILE A 62 -16.93 7.63 2.46
C ILE A 62 -16.78 8.23 1.08
N ALA A 63 -16.60 7.37 0.07
CA ALA A 63 -16.54 7.78 -1.33
C ALA A 63 -17.67 7.12 -2.10
N ALA A 64 -18.22 7.87 -3.06
CA ALA A 64 -19.28 7.37 -3.93
C ALA A 64 -18.90 7.61 -5.39
N HIS A 65 -19.37 6.72 -6.27
CA HIS A 65 -19.22 6.86 -7.71
C HIS A 65 -20.52 6.49 -8.40
N ILE A 66 -20.98 7.36 -9.27
CA ILE A 66 -22.19 7.15 -10.06
C ILE A 66 -21.82 7.20 -11.53
N ALA A 67 -22.19 6.14 -12.27
CA ALA A 67 -22.01 6.03 -13.71
C ALA A 67 -23.34 5.61 -14.35
N GLY A 68 -24.02 6.53 -15.01
CA GLY A 68 -25.35 6.29 -15.56
C GLY A 68 -26.37 5.94 -14.45
N THR A 69 -26.90 4.72 -14.51
CA THR A 69 -27.85 4.20 -13.52
C THR A 69 -27.22 3.33 -12.44
N THR A 70 -25.90 3.18 -12.48
CA THR A 70 -25.13 2.38 -11.52
C THR A 70 -24.45 3.31 -10.51
N GLY A 71 -24.62 3.04 -9.23
CA GLY A 71 -23.95 3.75 -8.15
C GLY A 71 -23.23 2.79 -7.23
N ALA A 72 -22.13 3.24 -6.65
CA ALA A 72 -21.38 2.51 -5.64
C ALA A 72 -20.93 3.45 -4.54
N MET A 73 -20.82 2.92 -3.33
CA MET A 73 -20.35 3.65 -2.15
C MET A 73 -19.38 2.74 -1.39
N ILE A 74 -18.31 3.32 -0.89
CA ILE A 74 -17.30 2.62 -0.10
C ILE A 74 -16.96 3.43 1.15
N GLU A 75 -16.73 2.76 2.24
CA GLU A 75 -16.14 3.31 3.45
C GLU A 75 -14.71 2.78 3.57
N VAL A 76 -13.73 3.68 3.71
CA VAL A 76 -12.33 3.34 3.92
C VAL A 76 -11.90 3.91 5.26
N ASN A 77 -11.56 3.03 6.19
CA ASN A 77 -11.21 3.39 7.55
C ASN A 77 -9.70 3.61 7.70
N CYS A 78 -9.33 4.48 8.63
CA CYS A 78 -7.95 4.78 8.98
C CYS A 78 -7.84 5.12 10.47
N GLU A 79 -6.60 5.22 10.97
CA GLU A 79 -6.36 5.44 12.40
C GLU A 79 -6.61 6.88 12.84
N THR A 80 -6.31 7.87 11.99
CA THR A 80 -6.37 9.29 12.36
C THR A 80 -7.09 10.13 11.31
N ASP A 81 -7.63 11.27 11.76
CA ASP A 81 -8.26 12.26 10.88
C ASP A 81 -7.27 12.98 9.95
N PHE A 82 -5.98 12.98 10.27
CA PHE A 82 -4.94 13.49 9.37
C PHE A 82 -4.88 12.69 8.06
N VAL A 83 -5.07 11.37 8.15
CA VAL A 83 -5.10 10.50 6.97
C VAL A 83 -6.31 10.80 6.10
N THR A 84 -7.48 11.11 6.70
CA THR A 84 -8.70 11.44 5.94
C THR A 84 -8.56 12.69 5.10
N LYS A 85 -7.61 13.56 5.42
CA LYS A 85 -7.33 14.80 4.68
C LYS A 85 -6.21 14.65 3.65
N ASN A 86 -5.57 13.49 3.59
CA ASN A 86 -4.51 13.21 2.64
C ASN A 86 -5.09 12.98 1.24
N ASP A 87 -4.58 13.71 0.24
CA ASP A 87 -5.09 13.65 -1.14
C ASP A 87 -4.94 12.26 -1.77
N MET A 88 -3.86 11.55 -1.49
CA MET A 88 -3.64 10.19 -2.01
C MET A 88 -4.64 9.20 -1.40
N PHE A 89 -4.93 9.33 -0.12
CA PHE A 89 -5.92 8.50 0.56
C PHE A 89 -7.33 8.72 -0.01
N ILE A 90 -7.71 9.98 -0.20
CA ILE A 90 -9.00 10.36 -0.81
C ILE A 90 -9.09 9.85 -2.24
N ALA A 91 -8.03 10.03 -3.04
CA ALA A 91 -7.99 9.54 -4.42
C ALA A 91 -8.11 8.01 -4.49
N MET A 92 -7.47 7.29 -3.59
CA MET A 92 -7.59 5.83 -3.48
C MET A 92 -9.03 5.41 -3.14
N ALA A 93 -9.67 6.08 -2.20
CA ALA A 93 -11.06 5.80 -1.83
C ALA A 93 -12.03 6.04 -3.00
N GLN A 94 -11.86 7.13 -3.74
CA GLN A 94 -12.66 7.43 -4.93
C GLN A 94 -12.43 6.41 -6.04
N ALA A 95 -11.19 6.00 -6.27
CA ALA A 95 -10.86 4.96 -7.25
C ALA A 95 -11.47 3.60 -6.86
N ALA A 96 -11.46 3.26 -5.58
CA ALA A 96 -12.09 2.05 -5.07
C ALA A 96 -13.61 2.06 -5.30
N ALA A 97 -14.27 3.19 -5.05
CA ALA A 97 -15.71 3.34 -5.32
C ALA A 97 -16.02 3.16 -6.82
N ARG A 98 -15.19 3.71 -7.71
CA ARG A 98 -15.31 3.51 -9.16
C ARG A 98 -15.14 2.05 -9.55
N LEU A 99 -14.16 1.35 -9.00
CA LEU A 99 -13.95 -0.08 -9.27
C LEU A 99 -15.14 -0.93 -8.83
N VAL A 100 -15.73 -0.60 -7.69
CA VAL A 100 -16.97 -1.28 -7.24
C VAL A 100 -18.10 -1.08 -8.24
N ALA A 101 -18.30 0.14 -8.73
CA ALA A 101 -19.33 0.44 -9.72
C ALA A 101 -19.11 -0.28 -11.06
N GLU A 102 -17.84 -0.37 -11.51
CA GLU A 102 -17.48 -0.98 -12.79
C GLU A 102 -17.49 -2.51 -12.76
N HIS A 103 -17.05 -3.13 -11.65
CA HIS A 103 -16.81 -4.57 -11.58
C HIS A 103 -17.75 -5.34 -10.66
N ASN A 104 -18.51 -4.65 -9.82
CA ASN A 104 -19.44 -5.26 -8.87
C ASN A 104 -18.81 -6.44 -8.09
N PRO A 105 -17.67 -6.25 -7.39
CA PRO A 105 -17.02 -7.33 -6.67
C PRO A 105 -17.93 -7.89 -5.56
N ALA A 106 -17.85 -9.20 -5.34
CA ALA A 106 -18.72 -9.89 -4.41
C ALA A 106 -18.44 -9.52 -2.93
N ASP A 107 -17.20 -9.15 -2.63
CA ASP A 107 -16.74 -8.80 -1.28
C ASP A 107 -15.47 -7.93 -1.34
N VAL A 108 -14.96 -7.55 -0.17
CA VAL A 108 -13.74 -6.73 -0.04
C VAL A 108 -12.51 -7.45 -0.57
N THR A 109 -12.43 -8.76 -0.39
CA THR A 109 -11.32 -9.57 -0.91
C THR A 109 -11.27 -9.54 -2.44
N ALA A 110 -12.43 -9.71 -3.10
CA ALA A 110 -12.53 -9.59 -4.54
C ALA A 110 -12.19 -8.17 -5.04
N LEU A 111 -12.61 -7.14 -4.33
CA LEU A 111 -12.23 -5.76 -4.61
C LEU A 111 -10.71 -5.56 -4.55
N GLY A 112 -10.06 -6.09 -3.52
CA GLY A 112 -8.61 -6.00 -3.35
C GLY A 112 -7.79 -6.70 -4.42
N ALA A 113 -8.39 -7.65 -5.15
CA ALA A 113 -7.74 -8.36 -6.26
C ALA A 113 -7.83 -7.63 -7.60
N LEU A 114 -8.63 -6.57 -7.70
CA LEU A 114 -8.79 -5.80 -8.94
C LEU A 114 -7.55 -4.93 -9.21
N ALA A 115 -7.26 -4.74 -10.49
CA ALA A 115 -6.16 -3.87 -10.90
C ALA A 115 -6.47 -2.41 -10.57
N TYR A 116 -5.51 -1.75 -9.93
CA TYR A 116 -5.58 -0.35 -9.59
C TYR A 116 -4.24 0.31 -9.90
N GLU A 117 -4.27 1.35 -10.72
CA GLU A 117 -3.09 2.13 -11.08
C GLU A 117 -3.20 3.54 -10.51
N GLN A 118 -2.26 3.88 -9.65
CA GLN A 118 -2.03 5.24 -9.18
C GLN A 118 -0.52 5.47 -9.22
N ASP A 119 -0.09 6.43 -10.02
CA ASP A 119 1.33 6.79 -10.20
C ASP A 119 2.22 5.62 -10.68
N GLY A 120 1.63 4.74 -11.47
CA GLY A 120 2.33 3.56 -11.97
C GLY A 120 2.27 2.35 -11.08
#